data_f3ce923e82d6491df26f5de2ab26b422
#
_entry.id   f3ce923e82d6491df26f5de2ab26b422
#
_cell.length_a   1.000
_cell.length_b   1.000
_cell.length_c   1.000
_cell.angle_alpha   90.00
_cell.angle_beta   90.00
_cell.angle_gamma   90.00
#
_symmetry.space_group_name_H-M   'P 1'
#
loop_
_entity.id
_entity.type
_entity.pdbx_description
1 polymer ?
#
loop_
_entity_poly.entity_id
_entity_poly.type
_entity_poly.pdbx_seq_one_letter_code
_entity_poly.pdbx_strand_id
1 'polypeptide(L)'
;DGSTRSAMLFMGTIPSFAGPVRSARVPMGSLREIWGGAWVFYGWQNWANGNNIVVDVDDWALSVHSDARQKGRWVFPFVEGSERNYSDLFHRENDGEHVAPHNVQINMNAVASLFTSESTKHPFKFTETGLDRGVDVSAITINYKTTNPAYVSSYEYNEMTGLYERYRNGAPYYDALTGAQTEYANVIVLRTDVSWFNNAPQRPVIQLVGQGVAEIFQNGKYIRGTWVRTHDGKTGDDAKSLPARMI
;
A
#
# COMPACT_ATOMS: atom_id res chain seq x y z
N ASP A 1 14.24 -1.41 -8.62
CA ASP A 1 15.01 -2.25 -7.71
C ASP A 1 14.43 -3.65 -7.53
N GLY A 2 13.26 -3.95 -8.07
CA GLY A 2 12.60 -5.24 -7.99
C GLY A 2 12.07 -5.62 -6.61
N SER A 3 12.22 -4.78 -5.61
CA SER A 3 11.65 -5.02 -4.29
C SER A 3 10.16 -4.70 -4.27
N THR A 4 9.36 -5.61 -3.74
CA THR A 4 7.95 -5.33 -3.46
C THR A 4 7.84 -4.31 -2.33
N ARG A 5 6.91 -3.37 -2.46
CA ARG A 5 6.54 -2.44 -1.41
C ARG A 5 5.14 -2.76 -0.93
N SER A 6 4.95 -2.71 0.37
CA SER A 6 3.64 -2.89 0.98
C SER A 6 3.14 -1.55 1.51
N ALA A 7 1.86 -1.27 1.29
CA ALA A 7 1.12 -0.27 2.05
C ALA A 7 0.26 -1.04 3.06
N MET A 8 0.55 -0.87 4.34
CA MET A 8 -0.22 -1.50 5.41
C MET A 8 -1.28 -0.52 5.89
N LEU A 9 -2.51 -0.98 5.96
CA LEU A 9 -3.63 -0.22 6.50
C LEU A 9 -3.98 -0.78 7.87
N PHE A 10 -3.86 0.05 8.90
CA PHE A 10 -4.25 -0.29 10.26
C PHE A 10 -5.57 0.38 10.60
N MET A 11 -6.55 -0.41 11.00
CA MET A 11 -7.86 0.05 11.46
C MET A 11 -8.24 -0.71 12.73
N GLY A 12 -8.68 -0.01 13.76
CA GLY A 12 -8.98 -0.63 15.06
C GLY A 12 -7.73 -0.86 15.89
N THR A 13 -7.39 -2.11 16.17
CA THR A 13 -6.16 -2.43 16.93
C THR A 13 -4.94 -2.19 16.04
N ILE A 14 -4.00 -1.40 16.54
CA ILE A 14 -2.75 -1.10 15.84
C ILE A 14 -1.56 -1.68 16.64
N PRO A 15 -0.48 -2.12 15.99
CA PRO A 15 0.73 -2.55 16.67
C PRO A 15 1.42 -1.34 17.32
N SER A 16 2.26 -1.58 18.33
CA SER A 16 3.05 -0.50 18.94
C SER A 16 4.10 0.08 17.99
N PHE A 17 4.65 -0.75 17.11
CA PHE A 17 5.62 -0.36 16.09
C PHE A 17 5.28 -0.99 14.75
N ALA A 18 5.70 -0.32 13.67
CA ALA A 18 5.62 -0.85 12.31
C ALA A 18 6.88 -0.47 11.52
N GLY A 19 7.32 -1.38 10.64
CA GLY A 19 8.50 -1.16 9.82
C GLY A 19 8.84 -2.35 8.93
N PRO A 20 9.91 -2.26 8.15
CA PRO A 20 10.71 -1.06 7.92
C PRO A 20 9.99 -0.01 7.07
N VAL A 21 9.87 1.19 7.60
CA VAL A 21 9.22 2.31 6.91
C VAL A 21 10.10 2.81 5.76
N ARG A 22 9.49 3.06 4.62
CA ARG A 22 10.19 3.42 3.39
C ARG A 22 9.66 4.72 2.78
N SER A 23 10.39 5.17 1.76
CA SER A 23 10.08 6.41 1.07
C SER A 23 8.74 6.36 0.35
N ALA A 24 8.00 7.45 0.46
CA ALA A 24 6.75 7.66 -0.26
C ALA A 24 6.92 7.55 -1.79
N ARG A 25 5.86 7.10 -2.43
CA ARG A 25 5.69 7.06 -3.88
C ARG A 25 4.27 7.49 -4.21
N VAL A 26 4.09 8.22 -5.30
CA VAL A 26 2.78 8.71 -5.74
C VAL A 26 1.70 7.63 -5.76
N PRO A 27 1.95 6.41 -6.29
CA PRO A 27 0.92 5.36 -6.27
C PRO A 27 0.44 5.01 -4.86
N MET A 28 1.32 5.02 -3.85
CA MET A 28 0.94 4.73 -2.46
C MET A 28 0.09 5.84 -1.86
N GLY A 29 0.43 7.10 -2.15
CA GLY A 29 -0.40 8.24 -1.76
C GLY A 29 -1.77 8.19 -2.41
N SER A 30 -1.82 7.90 -3.70
CA SER A 30 -3.08 7.73 -4.41
C SER A 30 -3.96 6.61 -3.82
N LEU A 31 -3.36 5.50 -3.37
CA LEU A 31 -4.09 4.45 -2.64
C LEU A 31 -4.58 4.94 -1.28
N ARG A 32 -3.78 5.73 -0.55
CA ARG A 32 -4.17 6.32 0.73
C ARG A 32 -5.50 7.08 0.62
N GLU A 33 -5.72 7.81 -0.47
CA GLU A 33 -6.96 8.59 -0.66
C GLU A 33 -8.22 7.72 -0.73
N ILE A 34 -8.10 6.42 -0.95
CA ILE A 34 -9.23 5.49 -0.93
C ILE A 34 -9.77 5.34 0.50
N TRP A 35 -8.88 5.26 1.49
CA TRP A 35 -9.26 4.99 2.89
C TRP A 35 -9.23 6.23 3.78
N GLY A 36 -8.47 7.26 3.40
CA GLY A 36 -8.17 8.39 4.28
C GLY A 36 -7.13 8.01 5.36
N GLY A 37 -7.10 8.77 6.44
CA GLY A 37 -6.18 8.52 7.55
C GLY A 37 -4.77 9.10 7.34
N ALA A 38 -3.87 8.86 8.30
CA ALA A 38 -2.48 9.29 8.20
C ALA A 38 -1.70 8.43 7.21
N TRP A 39 -0.82 9.08 6.48
CA TRP A 39 0.16 8.41 5.63
C TRP A 39 1.55 8.53 6.21
N VAL A 40 2.09 7.42 6.69
CA VAL A 40 3.41 7.33 7.32
C VAL A 40 4.45 6.92 6.29
N PHE A 41 5.55 7.65 6.22
CA PHE A 41 6.66 7.33 5.32
C PHE A 41 7.98 7.95 5.83
N TYR A 42 9.11 7.48 5.29
CA TYR A 42 10.43 7.99 5.63
C TYR A 42 11.20 8.34 4.36
N GLY A 43 11.33 9.65 4.09
CA GLY A 43 11.76 10.17 2.81
C GLY A 43 10.71 9.98 1.71
N TRP A 44 10.90 10.61 0.59
CA TRP A 44 10.00 10.52 -0.55
C TRP A 44 10.74 10.66 -1.87
N GLN A 45 10.07 10.27 -2.93
CA GLN A 45 10.57 10.50 -4.26
C GLN A 45 10.23 11.91 -4.68
N ASN A 46 11.27 12.74 -4.77
CA ASN A 46 11.18 14.09 -5.30
C ASN A 46 11.97 14.12 -6.61
N TRP A 47 11.32 14.33 -7.72
CA TRP A 47 11.95 14.40 -9.02
C TRP A 47 11.25 15.41 -9.91
N ALA A 48 11.81 16.61 -9.93
CA ALA A 48 11.47 17.62 -10.92
C ALA A 48 12.17 17.29 -12.24
N ASN A 49 11.46 16.76 -13.20
CA ASN A 49 11.91 16.78 -14.58
C ASN A 49 10.84 17.46 -15.41
N GLY A 50 11.22 18.47 -16.19
CA GLY A 50 10.36 19.43 -16.87
C GLY A 50 9.31 18.91 -17.87
N ASN A 51 8.89 17.67 -17.77
CA ASN A 51 7.94 17.00 -18.65
C ASN A 51 6.64 16.59 -17.92
N ASN A 52 5.96 17.47 -17.21
CA ASN A 52 4.54 17.36 -16.79
C ASN A 52 4.00 16.01 -16.28
N ILE A 53 4.84 14.99 -16.06
CA ILE A 53 4.43 13.74 -15.46
C ILE A 53 4.75 13.82 -13.97
N VAL A 54 3.69 13.91 -13.16
CA VAL A 54 3.78 13.97 -11.70
C VAL A 54 4.27 12.63 -11.17
N VAL A 55 5.57 12.53 -10.99
CA VAL A 55 6.22 11.42 -10.26
C VAL A 55 6.69 11.91 -8.90
N ASP A 56 6.59 13.20 -8.69
CA ASP A 56 6.99 13.90 -7.49
C ASP A 56 5.88 13.81 -6.44
N VAL A 57 6.24 13.34 -5.26
CA VAL A 57 5.31 13.21 -4.15
C VAL A 57 4.88 14.57 -3.62
N ASP A 58 5.76 15.58 -3.65
CA ASP A 58 5.41 16.94 -3.22
C ASP A 58 4.31 17.53 -4.09
N ASP A 59 4.51 17.51 -5.42
CA ASP A 59 3.55 18.06 -6.37
C ASP A 59 2.22 17.33 -6.31
N TRP A 60 2.27 16.00 -6.19
CA TRP A 60 1.07 15.20 -6.03
C TRP A 60 0.34 15.56 -4.72
N ALA A 61 1.04 15.57 -3.59
CA ALA A 61 0.44 15.83 -2.29
C ALA A 61 -0.20 17.23 -2.24
N LEU A 62 0.48 18.25 -2.78
CA LEU A 62 -0.06 19.62 -2.86
C LEU A 62 -1.25 19.73 -3.81
N SER A 63 -1.35 18.86 -4.82
CA SER A 63 -2.49 18.83 -5.74
C SER A 63 -3.75 18.23 -5.11
N VAL A 64 -3.60 17.31 -4.15
CA VAL A 64 -4.72 16.68 -3.42
C VAL A 64 -5.01 17.36 -2.08
N HIS A 65 -4.00 17.95 -1.46
CA HIS A 65 -4.06 18.66 -0.19
C HIS A 65 -3.19 19.91 -0.27
N SER A 66 -3.79 21.05 -0.49
CA SER A 66 -3.07 22.33 -0.68
C SER A 66 -2.20 22.74 0.50
N ASP A 67 -2.49 22.20 1.68
CA ASP A 67 -1.78 22.44 2.94
C ASP A 67 -0.87 21.28 3.36
N ALA A 68 -0.63 20.29 2.48
CA ALA A 68 0.22 19.12 2.76
C ALA A 68 1.59 19.48 3.32
N ARG A 69 2.10 20.69 2.97
CA ARG A 69 3.34 21.23 3.50
C ARG A 69 3.14 22.67 3.98
N GLN A 70 3.65 22.96 5.18
CA GLN A 70 3.69 24.32 5.73
C GLN A 70 5.13 24.68 6.08
N LYS A 71 5.59 25.84 5.56
CA LYS A 71 6.99 26.31 5.76
C LYS A 71 8.04 25.26 5.34
N GLY A 72 7.74 24.50 4.27
CA GLY A 72 8.64 23.47 3.76
C GLY A 72 8.62 22.14 4.53
N ARG A 73 7.70 21.96 5.47
CA ARG A 73 7.59 20.74 6.30
C ARG A 73 6.27 20.04 6.04
N TRP A 74 6.30 18.71 6.07
CA TRP A 74 5.10 17.89 6.02
C TRP A 74 4.22 18.14 7.24
N VAL A 75 2.91 18.23 7.01
CA VAL A 75 1.92 18.39 8.08
C VAL A 75 0.92 17.24 8.01
N PHE A 76 0.34 16.93 9.16
CA PHE A 76 -0.70 15.90 9.23
C PHE A 76 -1.79 16.16 8.17
N PRO A 77 -2.27 15.12 7.44
CA PRO A 77 -2.13 13.68 7.71
C PRO A 77 -0.88 13.01 7.11
N PHE A 78 0.10 13.77 6.65
CA PHE A 78 1.35 13.25 6.12
C PHE A 78 2.40 13.20 7.24
N VAL A 79 2.77 12.00 7.69
CA VAL A 79 3.72 11.76 8.78
C VAL A 79 5.04 11.30 8.19
N GLU A 80 5.99 12.20 8.10
CA GLU A 80 7.28 12.00 7.43
C GLU A 80 8.44 12.08 8.44
N GLY A 81 9.32 11.09 8.41
CA GLY A 81 10.34 10.90 9.44
C GLY A 81 11.74 11.41 9.09
N SER A 82 12.04 11.75 7.83
CA SER A 82 13.37 12.26 7.46
C SER A 82 13.53 13.77 7.68
N GLU A 83 12.41 14.48 7.72
CA GLU A 83 12.34 15.90 8.09
C GLU A 83 12.08 16.10 9.60
N ARG A 84 12.23 17.32 10.09
CA ARG A 84 12.19 17.57 11.55
C ARG A 84 10.81 17.49 12.21
N ASN A 85 9.71 17.46 11.44
CA ASN A 85 8.37 17.53 12.04
C ASN A 85 8.00 16.32 12.89
N TYR A 86 8.34 15.14 12.39
CA TYR A 86 7.93 13.89 12.99
C TYR A 86 9.10 12.92 13.19
N SER A 87 10.34 13.40 13.11
CA SER A 87 11.54 12.56 13.21
C SER A 87 11.66 11.84 14.55
N ASP A 88 11.08 12.40 15.62
CA ASP A 88 11.05 11.85 16.96
C ASP A 88 10.11 10.63 17.10
N LEU A 89 9.20 10.45 16.14
CA LEU A 89 8.33 9.27 16.09
C LEU A 89 9.01 8.05 15.48
N PHE A 90 10.15 8.26 14.82
CA PHE A 90 10.89 7.22 14.08
C PHE A 90 12.21 6.90 14.78
N HIS A 91 12.63 5.67 14.66
CA HIS A 91 13.98 5.26 15.06
C HIS A 91 14.54 4.25 14.06
N ARG A 92 15.85 4.08 14.06
CA ARG A 92 16.53 3.03 13.31
C ARG A 92 16.89 1.89 14.24
N GLU A 93 16.53 0.70 13.86
CA GLU A 93 17.01 -0.49 14.54
C GLU A 93 18.50 -0.72 14.26
N ASN A 94 19.22 -1.16 15.28
CA ASN A 94 20.62 -1.50 15.22
C ASN A 94 20.81 -2.92 15.80
N ASP A 95 20.05 -3.87 15.31
CA ASP A 95 20.04 -5.27 15.74
C ASP A 95 21.13 -6.12 15.08
N GLY A 96 21.88 -5.55 14.13
CA GLY A 96 22.90 -6.25 13.34
C GLY A 96 22.35 -7.04 12.15
N GLU A 97 21.04 -7.23 12.07
CA GLU A 97 20.37 -7.94 10.97
C GLU A 97 19.80 -6.96 9.94
N HIS A 98 19.24 -5.86 10.40
CA HIS A 98 18.61 -4.84 9.56
C HIS A 98 19.55 -3.67 9.33
N VAL A 99 19.96 -3.50 8.09
CA VAL A 99 20.84 -2.39 7.70
C VAL A 99 20.09 -1.28 6.97
N ALA A 100 20.62 -0.06 7.08
CA ALA A 100 20.07 1.07 6.34
C ALA A 100 20.06 0.78 4.81
N PRO A 101 18.99 1.16 4.11
CA PRO A 101 17.83 1.96 4.52
C PRO A 101 16.62 1.12 4.97
N HIS A 102 16.79 -0.15 5.34
CA HIS A 102 15.73 -1.12 5.63
C HIS A 102 15.51 -1.35 7.12
N ASN A 103 15.81 -0.38 7.97
CA ASN A 103 15.79 -0.52 9.43
C ASN A 103 15.06 0.62 10.15
N VAL A 104 14.21 1.38 9.46
CA VAL A 104 13.44 2.45 10.10
C VAL A 104 12.12 1.91 10.64
N GLN A 105 11.88 2.12 11.92
CA GLN A 105 10.64 1.80 12.60
C GLN A 105 9.88 3.07 12.97
N ILE A 106 8.56 2.98 13.08
CA ILE A 106 7.68 4.05 13.54
C ILE A 106 6.93 3.62 14.81
N ASN A 107 6.82 4.52 15.77
CA ASN A 107 5.96 4.36 16.94
C ASN A 107 4.50 4.63 16.54
N MET A 108 3.72 3.56 16.39
CA MET A 108 2.34 3.64 15.92
C MET A 108 1.40 4.24 16.97
N ASN A 109 1.68 4.07 18.26
CA ASN A 109 0.91 4.72 19.33
C ASN A 109 1.06 6.24 19.27
N ALA A 110 2.26 6.73 19.01
CA ALA A 110 2.50 8.15 18.85
C ALA A 110 1.81 8.71 17.59
N VAL A 111 1.80 7.96 16.48
CA VAL A 111 1.02 8.33 15.29
C VAL A 111 -0.47 8.39 15.62
N ALA A 112 -1.01 7.39 16.32
CA ALA A 112 -2.42 7.36 16.69
C ALA A 112 -2.83 8.57 17.54
N SER A 113 -1.92 9.06 18.39
CA SER A 113 -2.18 10.25 19.22
C SER A 113 -2.32 11.56 18.44
N LEU A 114 -1.83 11.58 17.18
CA LEU A 114 -2.02 12.72 16.29
C LEU A 114 -3.41 12.76 15.63
N PHE A 115 -4.14 11.64 15.70
CA PHE A 115 -5.49 11.58 15.14
C PHE A 115 -6.50 12.26 16.06
N THR A 116 -7.18 13.25 15.52
CA THR A 116 -8.50 13.65 16.02
C THR A 116 -9.50 12.81 15.24
N SER A 117 -10.39 12.10 15.93
CA SER A 117 -11.34 11.12 15.41
C SER A 117 -12.04 11.54 14.12
N GLU A 118 -11.44 11.28 12.97
CA GLU A 118 -12.12 11.36 11.69
C GLU A 118 -12.64 9.99 11.30
N SER A 119 -13.82 9.96 10.70
CA SER A 119 -14.40 8.73 10.19
C SER A 119 -13.54 8.18 9.06
N THR A 120 -13.02 6.97 9.22
CA THR A 120 -12.34 6.26 8.15
C THR A 120 -13.34 5.97 7.02
N LYS A 121 -12.91 6.15 5.78
CA LYS A 121 -13.68 5.72 4.63
C LYS A 121 -13.66 4.19 4.56
N HIS A 122 -14.82 3.58 4.34
CA HIS A 122 -14.93 2.14 4.15
C HIS A 122 -15.29 1.84 2.69
N PRO A 123 -14.31 1.65 1.81
CA PRO A 123 -14.56 1.48 0.38
C PRO A 123 -15.20 0.14 0.03
N PHE A 124 -15.10 -0.86 0.90
CA PHE A 124 -15.61 -2.20 0.66
C PHE A 124 -16.87 -2.48 1.48
N LYS A 125 -17.81 -3.19 0.86
CA LYS A 125 -18.95 -3.77 1.57
C LYS A 125 -18.59 -5.22 1.91
N PHE A 126 -18.76 -5.56 3.18
CA PHE A 126 -18.58 -6.93 3.65
C PHE A 126 -19.91 -7.67 3.58
N THR A 127 -19.87 -8.93 3.17
CA THR A 127 -21.04 -9.80 3.10
C THR A 127 -20.63 -11.24 3.44
N GLU A 128 -21.54 -11.97 4.03
CA GLU A 128 -21.39 -13.41 4.29
C GLU A 128 -21.99 -14.28 3.18
N THR A 129 -22.57 -13.66 2.16
CA THR A 129 -23.26 -14.36 1.06
C THR A 129 -22.46 -14.34 -0.22
N GLY A 130 -22.55 -15.40 -1.01
CA GLY A 130 -21.91 -15.52 -2.32
C GLY A 130 -20.42 -15.87 -2.27
N LEU A 131 -19.93 -16.37 -1.14
CA LEU A 131 -18.53 -16.78 -0.95
C LEU A 131 -18.17 -18.07 -1.71
N ASP A 132 -19.16 -18.79 -2.20
CA ASP A 132 -19.06 -20.04 -2.97
C ASP A 132 -18.94 -19.81 -4.49
N ARG A 133 -19.00 -18.56 -4.93
CA ARG A 133 -18.88 -18.21 -6.35
C ARG A 133 -17.45 -18.37 -6.84
N GLY A 134 -17.29 -18.80 -8.08
CA GLY A 134 -16.01 -18.88 -8.76
C GLY A 134 -15.52 -20.31 -8.97
N VAL A 135 -14.26 -20.42 -9.34
CA VAL A 135 -13.58 -21.70 -9.62
C VAL A 135 -12.67 -22.04 -8.43
N ASP A 136 -12.59 -23.29 -8.04
CA ASP A 136 -11.72 -23.74 -6.96
C ASP A 136 -10.25 -23.47 -7.27
N VAL A 137 -9.56 -22.84 -6.33
CA VAL A 137 -8.14 -22.52 -6.40
C VAL A 137 -7.52 -22.64 -5.01
N SER A 138 -6.56 -23.55 -4.89
CA SER A 138 -5.82 -23.75 -3.63
C SER A 138 -4.56 -22.92 -3.50
N ALA A 139 -3.99 -22.42 -4.61
CA ALA A 139 -2.74 -21.66 -4.59
C ALA A 139 -2.72 -20.55 -5.62
N ILE A 140 -2.03 -19.46 -5.28
CA ILE A 140 -1.85 -18.28 -6.11
C ILE A 140 -0.36 -17.99 -6.19
N THR A 141 0.16 -17.77 -7.39
CA THR A 141 1.54 -17.34 -7.57
C THR A 141 1.59 -16.06 -8.37
N ILE A 142 2.21 -15.03 -7.80
CA ILE A 142 2.43 -13.74 -8.43
C ILE A 142 3.92 -13.58 -8.67
N ASN A 143 4.32 -13.60 -9.92
CA ASN A 143 5.69 -13.36 -10.33
C ASN A 143 5.83 -11.93 -10.85
N TYR A 144 6.45 -11.06 -10.06
CA TYR A 144 6.64 -9.66 -10.41
C TYR A 144 7.74 -9.44 -11.46
N LYS A 145 8.60 -10.43 -11.67
CA LYS A 145 9.69 -10.34 -12.62
C LYS A 145 10.05 -11.73 -13.18
N THR A 146 9.57 -12.01 -14.37
CA THR A 146 9.71 -13.32 -15.02
C THR A 146 11.16 -13.79 -15.19
N THR A 147 12.11 -12.86 -15.20
CA THR A 147 13.55 -13.16 -15.36
C THR A 147 14.28 -13.40 -14.05
N ASN A 148 13.63 -13.24 -12.89
CA ASN A 148 14.27 -13.43 -11.59
C ASN A 148 13.28 -14.03 -10.57
N PRO A 149 13.46 -15.30 -10.18
CA PRO A 149 12.58 -15.98 -9.23
C PRO A 149 12.59 -15.38 -7.81
N ALA A 150 13.54 -14.50 -7.49
CA ALA A 150 13.59 -13.82 -6.20
C ALA A 150 12.44 -12.81 -5.96
N TYR A 151 11.53 -12.62 -6.93
CA TYR A 151 10.43 -11.67 -6.82
C TYR A 151 9.06 -12.35 -6.94
N VAL A 152 8.94 -13.51 -6.31
CA VAL A 152 7.70 -14.29 -6.28
C VAL A 152 7.01 -14.12 -4.93
N SER A 153 5.73 -13.77 -4.95
CA SER A 153 4.82 -13.93 -3.81
C SER A 153 3.83 -15.02 -4.14
N SER A 154 3.65 -15.97 -3.23
CA SER A 154 2.62 -16.98 -3.36
C SER A 154 1.74 -17.03 -2.12
N TYR A 155 0.56 -17.59 -2.30
CA TYR A 155 -0.43 -17.72 -1.27
C TYR A 155 -1.07 -19.10 -1.41
N GLU A 156 -1.20 -19.81 -0.31
CA GLU A 156 -1.84 -21.12 -0.24
C GLU A 156 -3.09 -21.03 0.62
N TYR A 157 -4.20 -21.55 0.14
CA TYR A 157 -5.45 -21.51 0.87
C TYR A 157 -5.48 -22.63 1.89
N ASN A 158 -5.66 -22.27 3.14
CA ASN A 158 -5.85 -23.21 4.23
C ASN A 158 -7.35 -23.37 4.51
N GLU A 159 -7.91 -24.53 4.16
CA GLU A 159 -9.34 -24.83 4.32
C GLU A 159 -9.79 -24.84 5.80
N MET A 160 -8.88 -25.12 6.74
CA MET A 160 -9.22 -25.15 8.15
C MET A 160 -9.42 -23.76 8.74
N THR A 161 -8.60 -22.78 8.28
CA THR A 161 -8.67 -21.41 8.76
C THR A 161 -9.51 -20.50 7.87
N GLY A 162 -9.73 -20.89 6.61
CA GLY A 162 -10.37 -20.06 5.60
C GLY A 162 -9.49 -18.91 5.11
N LEU A 163 -8.19 -18.95 5.36
CA LEU A 163 -7.23 -17.89 5.08
C LEU A 163 -6.21 -18.34 4.03
N TYR A 164 -5.60 -17.34 3.36
CA TYR A 164 -4.48 -17.52 2.45
C TYR A 164 -3.18 -17.25 3.18
N GLU A 165 -2.39 -18.29 3.41
CA GLU A 165 -1.05 -18.21 3.99
C GLU A 165 -0.08 -17.64 2.97
N ARG A 166 0.71 -16.63 3.36
CA ARG A 166 1.64 -15.97 2.45
C ARG A 166 3.03 -16.60 2.48
N TYR A 167 3.61 -16.71 1.28
CA TYR A 167 4.99 -17.12 1.06
C TYR A 167 5.72 -16.08 0.21
N ARG A 168 7.02 -15.99 0.39
CA ARG A 168 7.92 -15.19 -0.44
C ARG A 168 9.07 -16.07 -0.91
N ASN A 169 9.24 -16.18 -2.21
CA ASN A 169 10.28 -17.00 -2.83
C ASN A 169 10.28 -18.46 -2.32
N GLY A 170 9.09 -19.02 -2.08
CA GLY A 170 8.90 -20.38 -1.58
C GLY A 170 9.05 -20.55 -0.07
N ALA A 171 9.44 -19.52 0.68
CA ALA A 171 9.51 -19.59 2.15
C ALA A 171 8.29 -18.89 2.78
N PRO A 172 7.76 -19.41 3.91
CA PRO A 172 6.71 -18.75 4.67
C PRO A 172 7.11 -17.32 5.04
N TYR A 173 6.15 -16.39 4.95
CA TYR A 173 6.40 -14.98 5.25
C TYR A 173 5.84 -14.62 6.62
N TYR A 174 6.73 -14.31 7.54
CA TYR A 174 6.39 -14.05 8.93
C TYR A 174 6.34 -12.56 9.26
N ASP A 175 5.46 -12.19 10.17
CA ASP A 175 5.50 -10.92 10.87
C ASP A 175 6.60 -10.98 11.93
N ALA A 176 7.55 -10.04 11.86
CA ALA A 176 8.73 -10.07 12.74
C ALA A 176 8.38 -9.78 14.20
N LEU A 177 7.30 -9.03 14.47
CA LEU A 177 6.91 -8.67 15.83
C LEU A 177 6.23 -9.83 16.55
N THR A 178 5.36 -10.54 15.85
CA THR A 178 4.55 -11.63 16.44
C THR A 178 5.14 -13.02 16.20
N GLY A 179 6.03 -13.18 15.23
CA GLY A 179 6.53 -14.47 14.77
C GLY A 179 5.47 -15.31 14.05
N ALA A 180 4.28 -14.78 13.80
CA ALA A 180 3.22 -15.49 13.10
C ALA A 180 3.40 -15.37 11.59
N GLN A 181 3.05 -16.43 10.84
CA GLN A 181 2.95 -16.35 9.39
C GLN A 181 1.82 -15.38 9.00
N THR A 182 2.06 -14.56 8.00
CA THR A 182 1.04 -13.62 7.54
C THR A 182 -0.02 -14.33 6.72
N GLU A 183 -1.28 -14.06 7.05
CA GLU A 183 -2.46 -14.69 6.45
C GLU A 183 -3.47 -13.63 6.03
N TYR A 184 -4.26 -13.93 5.01
CA TYR A 184 -5.24 -13.00 4.43
C TYR A 184 -6.54 -13.71 4.10
N ALA A 185 -7.66 -13.09 4.44
CA ALA A 185 -8.98 -13.60 4.06
C ALA A 185 -9.24 -13.50 2.55
N ASN A 186 -8.65 -12.51 1.91
CA ASN A 186 -8.80 -12.27 0.47
C ASN A 186 -7.47 -11.86 -0.15
N VAL A 187 -7.24 -12.28 -1.38
CA VAL A 187 -6.14 -11.78 -2.22
C VAL A 187 -6.74 -11.20 -3.50
N ILE A 188 -6.43 -9.95 -3.79
CA ILE A 188 -6.94 -9.25 -4.97
C ILE A 188 -5.77 -8.77 -5.81
N VAL A 189 -5.70 -9.22 -7.05
CA VAL A 189 -4.68 -8.80 -8.01
C VAL A 189 -5.31 -7.87 -9.03
N LEU A 190 -4.90 -6.62 -9.00
CA LEU A 190 -5.32 -5.62 -9.99
C LEU A 190 -4.32 -5.62 -11.14
N ARG A 191 -4.77 -5.98 -12.35
CA ARG A 191 -3.99 -5.85 -13.57
C ARG A 191 -4.08 -4.40 -14.03
N THR A 192 -2.93 -3.74 -14.12
CA THR A 192 -2.85 -2.33 -14.50
C THR A 192 -1.59 -2.07 -15.32
N ASP A 193 -1.61 -0.99 -16.10
CA ASP A 193 -0.46 -0.56 -16.86
C ASP A 193 0.62 0.00 -15.93
N VAL A 194 1.84 -0.45 -16.14
CA VAL A 194 3.03 0.03 -15.46
C VAL A 194 4.00 0.53 -16.51
N SER A 195 4.31 1.79 -16.44
CA SER A 195 5.34 2.45 -17.26
C SER A 195 6.49 2.92 -16.39
N TRP A 196 7.54 3.42 -17.05
CA TRP A 196 8.72 3.92 -16.38
C TRP A 196 8.92 5.39 -16.72
N PHE A 197 9.13 6.19 -15.70
CA PHE A 197 9.41 7.59 -15.91
C PHE A 197 10.77 7.77 -16.59
N ASN A 198 10.78 8.42 -17.76
CA ASN A 198 12.00 8.65 -18.55
C ASN A 198 12.88 7.40 -18.71
N ASN A 199 12.27 6.22 -18.89
CA ASN A 199 12.99 4.95 -18.99
C ASN A 199 13.86 4.63 -17.76
N ALA A 200 13.57 5.22 -16.61
CA ALA A 200 14.26 4.93 -15.36
C ALA A 200 13.56 3.78 -14.63
N PRO A 201 14.10 2.56 -14.62
CA PRO A 201 13.42 1.36 -14.10
C PRO A 201 13.16 1.40 -12.57
N GLN A 202 13.70 2.39 -11.88
CA GLN A 202 13.50 2.58 -10.44
C GLN A 202 12.30 3.49 -10.11
N ARG A 203 11.61 3.99 -11.13
CA ARG A 203 10.52 4.98 -10.99
C ARG A 203 9.29 4.54 -11.75
N PRO A 204 8.59 3.51 -11.26
CA PRO A 204 7.38 3.04 -11.91
C PRO A 204 6.27 4.10 -11.78
N VAL A 205 5.58 4.31 -12.88
CA VAL A 205 4.29 4.99 -12.94
C VAL A 205 3.24 3.91 -13.08
N ILE A 206 2.38 3.79 -12.08
CA ILE A 206 1.32 2.79 -12.03
C ILE A 206 0.00 3.48 -12.31
N GLN A 207 -0.73 3.01 -13.31
CA GLN A 207 -2.05 3.53 -13.62
C GLN A 207 -3.06 3.01 -12.58
N LEU A 208 -3.49 3.89 -11.69
CA LEU A 208 -4.46 3.58 -10.64
C LEU A 208 -5.81 4.28 -10.86
N VAL A 209 -5.98 4.96 -11.98
CA VAL A 209 -7.24 5.60 -12.41
C VAL A 209 -7.66 4.99 -13.74
N GLY A 210 -8.93 4.69 -13.91
CA GLY A 210 -9.46 3.99 -15.06
C GLY A 210 -10.10 2.67 -14.68
N GLN A 211 -9.85 1.65 -15.46
CA GLN A 211 -10.36 0.30 -15.24
C GLN A 211 -9.38 -0.76 -15.75
N GLY A 212 -9.52 -1.96 -15.23
CA GLY A 212 -8.73 -3.12 -15.64
C GLY A 212 -9.26 -4.42 -15.04
N VAL A 213 -8.59 -5.51 -15.32
CA VAL A 213 -8.96 -6.81 -14.78
C VAL A 213 -8.63 -6.86 -13.28
N ALA A 214 -9.59 -7.33 -12.49
CA ALA A 214 -9.40 -7.73 -11.10
C ALA A 214 -9.48 -9.26 -11.00
N GLU A 215 -8.44 -9.87 -10.44
CA GLU A 215 -8.43 -11.29 -10.08
C GLU A 215 -8.63 -11.38 -8.58
N ILE A 216 -9.74 -11.96 -8.17
CA ILE A 216 -10.19 -11.99 -6.78
C ILE A 216 -10.14 -13.42 -6.28
N PHE A 217 -9.44 -13.62 -5.19
CA PHE A 217 -9.32 -14.92 -4.52
C PHE A 217 -9.91 -14.77 -3.13
N GLN A 218 -10.95 -15.53 -2.87
CA GLN A 218 -11.72 -15.49 -1.64
C GLN A 218 -12.26 -16.88 -1.34
N ASN A 219 -12.16 -17.33 -0.09
CA ASN A 219 -12.72 -18.62 0.35
C ASN A 219 -12.34 -19.82 -0.56
N GLY A 220 -11.07 -19.90 -0.98
CA GLY A 220 -10.59 -20.94 -1.88
C GLY A 220 -11.13 -20.87 -3.32
N LYS A 221 -11.77 -19.76 -3.70
CA LYS A 221 -12.35 -19.55 -5.03
C LYS A 221 -11.66 -18.42 -5.76
N TYR A 222 -11.57 -18.54 -7.07
CA TYR A 222 -11.14 -17.53 -8.00
C TYR A 222 -12.32 -16.91 -8.74
N ILE A 223 -12.39 -15.60 -8.75
CA ILE A 223 -13.38 -14.83 -9.48
C ILE A 223 -12.63 -13.79 -10.33
N ARG A 224 -12.98 -13.70 -11.59
CA ARG A 224 -12.49 -12.63 -12.47
C ARG A 224 -13.51 -11.51 -12.53
N GLY A 225 -13.07 -10.29 -12.20
CA GLY A 225 -13.88 -9.10 -12.23
C GLY A 225 -13.17 -7.94 -12.94
N THR A 226 -13.73 -6.75 -12.80
CA THR A 226 -13.17 -5.50 -13.30
C THR A 226 -12.96 -4.55 -12.12
N TRP A 227 -11.77 -3.99 -11.99
CA TRP A 227 -11.58 -2.85 -11.11
C TRP A 227 -11.89 -1.56 -11.87
N VAL A 228 -12.52 -0.62 -11.18
CA VAL A 228 -12.84 0.72 -11.72
C VAL A 228 -12.50 1.76 -10.66
N ARG A 229 -11.77 2.79 -11.06
CA ARG A 229 -11.48 3.95 -10.24
C ARG A 229 -11.56 5.21 -11.10
N THR A 230 -12.45 6.12 -10.75
CA THR A 230 -12.78 7.27 -11.60
C THR A 230 -11.87 8.47 -11.39
N HIS A 231 -11.14 8.54 -10.27
CA HIS A 231 -10.15 9.59 -10.01
C HIS A 231 -9.11 9.21 -8.95
N ASP A 232 -8.08 10.00 -8.84
CA ASP A 232 -6.87 9.76 -8.03
C ASP A 232 -6.91 10.37 -6.61
N GLY A 233 -8.06 10.87 -6.18
CA GLY A 233 -8.21 11.56 -4.89
C GLY A 233 -8.03 13.07 -4.97
N LYS A 234 -7.76 13.65 -6.14
CA LYS A 234 -7.66 15.11 -6.28
C LYS A 234 -8.92 15.81 -5.85
N THR A 235 -8.75 16.89 -5.11
CA THR A 235 -9.87 17.73 -4.62
C THR A 235 -10.51 18.54 -5.74
N GLY A 236 -11.82 18.60 -5.75
CA GLY A 236 -12.69 19.33 -6.67
C GLY A 236 -14.11 18.85 -6.48
N ASP A 237 -15.02 19.25 -7.34
CA ASP A 237 -16.40 18.77 -7.31
C ASP A 237 -16.52 17.23 -7.42
N ASP A 238 -15.44 16.58 -7.81
CA ASP A 238 -15.29 15.13 -7.93
C ASP A 238 -14.91 14.43 -6.61
N ALA A 239 -14.73 15.15 -5.50
CA ALA A 239 -14.44 14.57 -4.18
C ALA A 239 -15.54 13.60 -3.66
N LYS A 240 -16.66 13.50 -4.37
CA LYS A 240 -17.74 12.54 -4.14
C LYS A 240 -17.60 11.25 -4.92
N SER A 241 -16.57 11.13 -5.74
CA SER A 241 -16.42 9.94 -6.56
C SER A 241 -16.04 8.74 -5.71
N LEU A 242 -16.65 7.66 -6.07
CA LEU A 242 -16.62 6.41 -5.34
C LEU A 242 -15.22 5.78 -5.35
N PRO A 243 -14.85 5.12 -4.24
CA PRO A 243 -13.68 4.27 -4.21
C PRO A 243 -13.75 3.21 -5.32
N ALA A 244 -12.62 2.59 -5.64
CA ALA A 244 -12.57 1.52 -6.63
C ALA A 244 -13.71 0.52 -6.38
N ARG A 245 -14.53 0.29 -7.39
CA ARG A 245 -15.55 -0.76 -7.35
C ARG A 245 -15.02 -1.97 -8.09
N MET A 246 -15.16 -3.12 -7.50
CA MET A 246 -15.05 -4.39 -8.19
C MET A 246 -16.46 -4.81 -8.62
N ILE A 247 -16.64 -5.00 -9.91
CA ILE A 247 -17.90 -5.43 -10.52
C ILE A 247 -17.68 -6.81 -11.10
#